data_7521e6ea66e1c88dc6ff78b93a6bfcd7
#
_entry.id   7521e6ea66e1c88dc6ff78b93a6bfcd7
#
_cell.length_a   1.000
_cell.length_b   1.000
_cell.length_c   1.000
_cell.angle_alpha   90.00
_cell.angle_beta   90.00
_cell.angle_gamma   90.00
#
_symmetry.space_group_name_H-M   'P 1'
#
loop_
_entity.id
_entity.type
_entity.pdbx_description
1 polymer ?
#
loop_
_entity_poly.entity_id
_entity_poly.type
_entity_poly.pdbx_seq_one_letter_code
_entity_poly.pdbx_strand_id
1 'polypeptide(L)'
;MIDTHTHLYLDHFKDDIDDVIHRAVAVGVEKFYLPSISSKHNKSMHDLENKFPNRIFCMIGLHPCYVDQNFELEIEFVKKQIKEHDYKAIGEIGIDLFHEKKYFDQQVIAFEEQIKLSIDYDMPIVIHSRDSFDEIFEVLQQFKSNKLREEFFTVLLAMWNRPIR
;
A
#
# COMPACT_ATOMS: atom_id res chain seq x y z
N MET A 1 17.02 -4.17 -11.63
CA MET A 1 16.56 -3.86 -10.23
C MET A 1 15.07 -3.61 -10.25
N ILE A 2 14.35 -3.89 -9.14
CA ILE A 2 12.92 -3.62 -9.01
C ILE A 2 12.74 -2.69 -7.81
N ASP A 3 12.03 -1.56 -8.01
CA ASP A 3 11.55 -0.72 -6.92
C ASP A 3 10.18 -1.25 -6.50
N THR A 4 10.13 -1.89 -5.34
CA THR A 4 8.92 -2.59 -4.86
C THR A 4 7.95 -1.67 -4.11
N HIS A 5 8.31 -0.39 -3.85
CA HIS A 5 7.48 0.52 -3.09
C HIS A 5 7.83 1.99 -3.39
N THR A 6 6.99 2.66 -4.18
CA THR A 6 7.18 4.07 -4.47
C THR A 6 5.85 4.76 -4.79
N HIS A 7 5.70 6.03 -4.37
CA HIS A 7 4.49 6.82 -4.58
C HIS A 7 4.69 7.89 -5.67
N LEU A 8 5.25 7.49 -6.83
CA LEU A 8 5.58 8.38 -7.95
C LEU A 8 4.37 9.08 -8.59
N TYR A 9 3.17 8.66 -8.27
CA TYR A 9 1.91 9.25 -8.71
C TYR A 9 1.49 10.51 -7.92
N LEU A 10 2.21 10.86 -6.85
CA LEU A 10 1.91 12.02 -6.02
C LEU A 10 2.30 13.33 -6.72
N ASP A 11 1.57 14.40 -6.40
CA ASP A 11 1.67 15.70 -7.05
C ASP A 11 3.08 16.31 -7.09
N HIS A 12 3.93 15.98 -6.10
CA HIS A 12 5.29 16.51 -6.07
C HIS A 12 6.24 15.95 -7.14
N PHE A 13 5.83 14.87 -7.85
CA PHE A 13 6.56 14.36 -9.01
C PHE A 13 5.95 14.81 -10.35
N LYS A 14 4.83 15.55 -10.32
CA LYS A 14 4.03 15.84 -11.51
C LYS A 14 4.81 16.53 -12.63
N ASP A 15 5.72 17.44 -12.28
CA ASP A 15 6.40 18.29 -13.25
C ASP A 15 7.63 17.60 -13.88
N ASP A 16 8.21 16.59 -13.22
CA ASP A 16 9.44 15.93 -13.67
C ASP A 16 9.37 14.39 -13.69
N ILE A 17 8.18 13.80 -13.62
CA ILE A 17 7.98 12.34 -13.52
C ILE A 17 8.69 11.56 -14.63
N ASP A 18 8.71 12.08 -15.86
CA ASP A 18 9.39 11.43 -16.98
C ASP A 18 10.90 11.36 -16.74
N ASP A 19 11.47 12.45 -16.27
CA ASP A 19 12.91 12.52 -15.97
C ASP A 19 13.27 11.62 -14.77
N VAL A 20 12.39 11.54 -13.74
CA VAL A 20 12.58 10.64 -12.60
C VAL A 20 12.62 9.18 -13.06
N ILE A 21 11.64 8.75 -13.85
CA ILE A 21 11.58 7.38 -14.40
C ILE A 21 12.79 7.12 -15.30
N HIS A 22 13.15 8.04 -16.21
CA HIS A 22 14.28 7.85 -17.11
C HIS A 22 15.61 7.74 -16.35
N ARG A 23 15.85 8.57 -15.32
CA ARG A 23 17.06 8.48 -14.47
C ARG A 23 17.11 7.13 -13.72
N ALA A 24 15.99 6.66 -13.16
CA ALA A 24 15.92 5.38 -12.47
C ALA A 24 16.20 4.21 -13.42
N VAL A 25 15.63 4.25 -14.63
CA VAL A 25 15.88 3.23 -15.68
C VAL A 25 17.34 3.24 -16.12
N ALA A 26 17.96 4.41 -16.27
CA ALA A 26 19.36 4.55 -16.67
C ALA A 26 20.34 3.89 -15.66
N VAL A 27 19.96 3.80 -14.37
CA VAL A 27 20.75 3.12 -13.34
C VAL A 27 20.28 1.68 -13.08
N GLY A 28 19.40 1.14 -13.93
CA GLY A 28 19.01 -0.28 -13.93
C GLY A 28 17.73 -0.62 -13.16
N VAL A 29 16.88 0.35 -12.81
CA VAL A 29 15.53 0.05 -12.31
C VAL A 29 14.62 -0.30 -13.48
N GLU A 30 14.09 -1.50 -13.47
CA GLU A 30 13.29 -2.04 -14.58
C GLU A 30 11.78 -1.94 -14.33
N LYS A 31 11.38 -2.08 -13.05
CA LYS A 31 9.98 -2.11 -12.63
C LYS A 31 9.78 -1.27 -11.38
N PHE A 32 8.58 -0.67 -11.28
CA PHE A 32 8.14 0.15 -10.16
C PHE A 32 6.77 -0.33 -9.70
N TYR A 33 6.63 -0.61 -8.42
CA TYR A 33 5.37 -1.00 -7.82
C TYR A 33 4.83 0.16 -6.98
N LEU A 34 3.60 0.58 -7.28
CA LEU A 34 2.96 1.74 -6.70
C LEU A 34 1.86 1.31 -5.72
N PRO A 35 2.11 1.30 -4.40
CA PRO A 35 1.04 1.05 -3.45
C PRO A 35 0.09 2.25 -3.39
N SER A 36 -1.21 1.97 -3.34
CA SER A 36 -2.25 2.98 -3.16
C SER A 36 -2.26 3.50 -1.72
N ILE A 37 -2.68 4.75 -1.54
CA ILE A 37 -2.86 5.35 -0.20
C ILE A 37 -4.31 5.76 0.07
N SER A 38 -5.08 6.12 -0.97
CA SER A 38 -6.52 6.41 -0.88
C SER A 38 -7.13 6.50 -2.27
N SER A 39 -8.48 6.47 -2.35
CA SER A 39 -9.24 6.63 -3.59
C SER A 39 -8.90 7.90 -4.36
N LYS A 40 -8.55 8.98 -3.66
CA LYS A 40 -8.19 10.28 -4.23
C LYS A 40 -7.05 10.19 -5.24
N HIS A 41 -6.12 9.27 -5.05
CA HIS A 41 -4.92 9.12 -5.89
C HIS A 41 -5.04 8.03 -6.96
N ASN A 42 -6.15 7.29 -6.98
CA ASN A 42 -6.31 6.14 -7.86
C ASN A 42 -6.16 6.52 -9.35
N LYS A 43 -6.75 7.65 -9.75
CA LYS A 43 -6.65 8.11 -11.14
C LYS A 43 -5.22 8.43 -11.54
N SER A 44 -4.46 9.20 -10.75
CA SER A 44 -3.08 9.57 -11.07
C SER A 44 -2.15 8.35 -11.11
N MET A 45 -2.40 7.36 -10.24
CA MET A 45 -1.67 6.10 -10.21
C MET A 45 -1.90 5.29 -11.51
N HIS A 46 -3.16 5.14 -11.95
CA HIS A 46 -3.49 4.45 -13.21
C HIS A 46 -3.01 5.22 -14.44
N ASP A 47 -3.11 6.56 -14.45
CA ASP A 47 -2.59 7.38 -15.55
C ASP A 47 -1.07 7.14 -15.72
N LEU A 48 -0.34 6.99 -14.60
CA LEU A 48 1.09 6.72 -14.64
C LEU A 48 1.40 5.29 -15.11
N GLU A 49 0.64 4.28 -14.69
CA GLU A 49 0.76 2.90 -15.18
C GLU A 49 0.51 2.83 -16.69
N ASN A 50 -0.54 3.50 -17.17
CA ASN A 50 -0.85 3.57 -18.59
C ASN A 50 0.23 4.29 -19.40
N LYS A 51 0.90 5.28 -18.83
CA LYS A 51 1.99 6.03 -19.47
C LYS A 51 3.26 5.18 -19.62
N PHE A 52 3.53 4.28 -18.65
CA PHE A 52 4.71 3.42 -18.63
C PHE A 52 4.33 1.93 -18.55
N PRO A 53 3.67 1.39 -19.58
CA PRO A 53 3.21 0.00 -19.56
C PRO A 53 4.38 -0.98 -19.43
N ASN A 54 4.17 -2.08 -18.72
CA ASN A 54 5.17 -3.11 -18.41
C ASN A 54 6.33 -2.66 -17.48
N ARG A 55 6.30 -1.42 -17.00
CA ARG A 55 7.25 -0.89 -16.02
C ARG A 55 6.62 -0.53 -14.71
N ILE A 56 5.43 0.06 -14.74
CA ILE A 56 4.68 0.49 -13.56
C ILE A 56 3.55 -0.49 -13.31
N PHE A 57 3.38 -0.87 -12.07
CA PHE A 57 2.39 -1.83 -11.60
C PHE A 57 1.70 -1.28 -10.35
N CYS A 58 0.38 -1.17 -10.40
CA CYS A 58 -0.42 -0.65 -9.29
C CYS A 58 -0.74 -1.71 -8.25
N MET A 59 -0.86 -1.28 -7.00
CA MET A 59 -1.44 -2.02 -5.91
C MET A 59 -2.66 -1.24 -5.38
N ILE A 60 -3.55 -1.89 -4.66
CA ILE A 60 -4.78 -1.27 -4.15
C ILE A 60 -4.87 -1.38 -2.63
N GLY A 61 -5.20 -0.29 -1.95
CA GLY A 61 -5.36 -0.29 -0.50
C GLY A 61 -5.68 1.10 0.05
N LEU A 62 -6.10 1.11 1.31
CA LEU A 62 -6.28 2.29 2.14
C LEU A 62 -5.18 2.34 3.19
N HIS A 63 -4.29 3.31 3.06
CA HIS A 63 -3.20 3.54 4.01
C HIS A 63 -3.73 4.07 5.36
N PRO A 64 -3.19 3.64 6.50
CA PRO A 64 -3.71 4.02 7.82
C PRO A 64 -3.77 5.54 8.08
N CYS A 65 -2.86 6.34 7.54
CA CYS A 65 -2.92 7.80 7.66
C CYS A 65 -4.11 8.45 6.92
N TYR A 66 -4.83 7.71 6.09
CA TYR A 66 -6.03 8.17 5.37
C TYR A 66 -7.31 7.56 5.94
N VAL A 67 -7.21 6.80 7.02
CA VAL A 67 -8.36 6.28 7.76
C VAL A 67 -8.95 7.38 8.62
N ASP A 68 -10.24 7.65 8.41
CA ASP A 68 -11.03 8.60 9.19
C ASP A 68 -12.38 8.00 9.59
N GLN A 69 -13.32 8.84 10.01
CA GLN A 69 -14.67 8.43 10.39
C GLN A 69 -15.51 7.86 9.23
N ASN A 70 -15.08 8.01 7.97
CA ASN A 70 -15.78 7.55 6.77
C ASN A 70 -14.98 6.46 6.03
N PHE A 71 -14.07 5.79 6.72
CA PHE A 71 -13.16 4.81 6.11
C PHE A 71 -13.88 3.67 5.39
N GLU A 72 -15.12 3.35 5.76
CA GLU A 72 -15.91 2.32 5.09
C GLU A 72 -16.15 2.64 3.61
N LEU A 73 -16.28 3.94 3.25
CA LEU A 73 -16.43 4.35 1.85
C LEU A 73 -15.16 4.06 1.05
N GLU A 74 -13.99 4.26 1.65
CA GLU A 74 -12.70 3.89 1.05
C GLU A 74 -12.57 2.37 0.90
N ILE A 75 -12.97 1.58 1.90
CA ILE A 75 -12.96 0.11 1.81
C ILE A 75 -13.91 -0.38 0.72
N GLU A 76 -15.11 0.17 0.60
CA GLU A 76 -16.02 -0.15 -0.51
C GLU A 76 -15.44 0.23 -1.88
N PHE A 77 -14.72 1.35 -1.96
CA PHE A 77 -13.97 1.72 -3.16
C PHE A 77 -12.91 0.66 -3.50
N VAL A 78 -12.10 0.21 -2.54
CA VAL A 78 -11.11 -0.86 -2.72
C VAL A 78 -11.76 -2.14 -3.21
N LYS A 79 -12.87 -2.58 -2.57
CA LYS A 79 -13.65 -3.77 -2.96
C LYS A 79 -14.20 -3.71 -4.39
N LYS A 80 -14.53 -2.51 -4.86
CA LYS A 80 -14.98 -2.29 -6.23
C LYS A 80 -13.80 -2.36 -7.20
N GLN A 81 -12.74 -1.61 -6.92
CA GLN A 81 -11.61 -1.45 -7.83
C GLN A 81 -10.85 -2.75 -8.06
N ILE A 82 -10.69 -3.58 -7.03
CA ILE A 82 -10.00 -4.89 -7.16
C ILE A 82 -10.63 -5.82 -8.22
N LYS A 83 -11.91 -5.59 -8.57
CA LYS A 83 -12.63 -6.35 -9.61
C LYS A 83 -12.49 -5.75 -11.00
N GLU A 84 -12.11 -4.49 -11.08
CA GLU A 84 -12.10 -3.70 -12.31
C GLU A 84 -10.69 -3.54 -12.91
N HIS A 85 -9.63 -3.80 -12.12
CA HIS A 85 -8.25 -3.59 -12.54
C HIS A 85 -7.33 -4.71 -12.05
N ASP A 86 -6.24 -4.99 -12.80
CA ASP A 86 -5.24 -6.03 -12.49
C ASP A 86 -4.18 -5.51 -11.52
N TYR A 87 -4.56 -5.34 -10.25
CA TYR A 87 -3.62 -4.98 -9.20
C TYR A 87 -2.67 -6.12 -8.83
N LYS A 88 -1.46 -5.80 -8.36
CA LYS A 88 -0.42 -6.79 -8.06
C LYS A 88 -0.31 -7.13 -6.57
N ALA A 89 -0.93 -6.35 -5.70
CA ALA A 89 -0.98 -6.57 -4.25
C ALA A 89 -2.11 -5.76 -3.61
N ILE A 90 -2.47 -6.11 -2.38
CA ILE A 90 -3.27 -5.26 -1.49
C ILE A 90 -2.29 -4.42 -0.66
N GLY A 91 -2.24 -3.14 -0.91
CA GLY A 91 -1.32 -2.23 -0.23
C GLY A 91 -1.37 -0.78 -0.76
N GLU A 92 -0.97 0.15 0.08
CA GLU A 92 -0.37 0.01 1.40
C GLU A 92 -1.46 -0.02 2.48
N ILE A 93 -1.39 -0.99 3.40
CA ILE A 93 -2.39 -1.20 4.45
C ILE A 93 -1.69 -1.37 5.81
N GLY A 94 -2.37 -1.20 6.92
CA GLY A 94 -1.75 -1.40 8.24
C GLY A 94 -2.19 -0.41 9.29
N ILE A 95 -1.27 -0.07 10.23
CA ILE A 95 -1.55 0.79 11.39
C ILE A 95 -0.42 1.82 11.53
N ASP A 96 -0.80 3.07 11.80
CA ASP A 96 0.12 4.18 12.11
C ASP A 96 -0.29 4.83 13.44
N LEU A 97 0.53 4.66 14.48
CA LEU A 97 0.30 5.26 15.79
C LEU A 97 1.19 6.49 16.05
N PHE A 98 1.95 6.91 15.05
CA PHE A 98 2.77 8.11 15.14
C PHE A 98 1.99 9.36 14.72
N HIS A 99 1.31 9.33 13.57
CA HIS A 99 0.63 10.49 13.02
C HIS A 99 -0.75 10.70 13.63
N GLU A 100 -1.52 9.62 13.82
CA GLU A 100 -2.90 9.73 14.28
C GLU A 100 -3.34 8.50 15.10
N LYS A 101 -3.65 8.72 16.36
CA LYS A 101 -4.16 7.68 17.27
C LYS A 101 -5.69 7.70 17.42
N LYS A 102 -6.33 8.80 17.05
CA LYS A 102 -7.76 9.00 17.23
C LYS A 102 -8.60 7.93 16.52
N TYR A 103 -8.12 7.48 15.38
CA TYR A 103 -8.82 6.49 14.54
C TYR A 103 -8.19 5.09 14.63
N PHE A 104 -7.57 4.75 15.76
CA PHE A 104 -6.91 3.45 15.92
C PHE A 104 -7.85 2.27 15.66
N ASP A 105 -9.04 2.26 16.29
CA ASP A 105 -10.01 1.18 16.10
C ASP A 105 -10.44 1.04 14.63
N GLN A 106 -10.63 2.17 13.94
CA GLN A 106 -10.95 2.19 12.51
C GLN A 106 -9.78 1.70 11.64
N GLN A 107 -8.54 2.01 12.01
CA GLN A 107 -7.36 1.49 11.32
C GLN A 107 -7.28 -0.03 11.45
N VAL A 108 -7.54 -0.58 12.65
CA VAL A 108 -7.60 -2.03 12.88
C VAL A 108 -8.65 -2.68 12.00
N ILE A 109 -9.89 -2.16 12.01
CA ILE A 109 -10.99 -2.67 11.18
C ILE A 109 -10.64 -2.60 9.68
N ALA A 110 -10.12 -1.45 9.22
CA ALA A 110 -9.73 -1.29 7.83
C ALA A 110 -8.60 -2.25 7.42
N PHE A 111 -7.65 -2.50 8.31
CA PHE A 111 -6.56 -3.45 8.09
C PHE A 111 -7.10 -4.88 7.97
N GLU A 112 -7.96 -5.32 8.90
CA GLU A 112 -8.61 -6.64 8.86
C GLU A 112 -9.42 -6.87 7.58
N GLU A 113 -10.24 -5.88 7.16
CA GLU A 113 -11.03 -5.99 5.93
C GLU A 113 -10.14 -6.17 4.69
N GLN A 114 -9.01 -5.47 4.65
CA GLN A 114 -8.07 -5.56 3.54
C GLN A 114 -7.25 -6.86 3.56
N ILE A 115 -6.94 -7.42 4.73
CA ILE A 115 -6.38 -8.76 4.85
C ILE A 115 -7.37 -9.82 4.31
N LYS A 116 -8.67 -9.70 4.63
CA LYS A 116 -9.70 -10.60 4.09
C LYS A 116 -9.73 -10.55 2.56
N LEU A 117 -9.65 -9.34 1.97
CA LEU A 117 -9.57 -9.20 0.51
C LEU A 117 -8.32 -9.87 -0.07
N SER A 118 -7.17 -9.74 0.59
CA SER A 118 -5.94 -10.43 0.18
C SER A 118 -6.12 -11.95 0.13
N ILE A 119 -6.79 -12.52 1.12
CA ILE A 119 -7.10 -13.96 1.18
C ILE A 119 -8.08 -14.35 0.07
N ASP A 120 -9.15 -13.58 -0.12
CA ASP A 120 -10.22 -13.88 -1.08
C ASP A 120 -9.72 -13.83 -2.54
N TYR A 121 -8.78 -12.95 -2.82
CA TYR A 121 -8.20 -12.75 -4.15
C TYR A 121 -6.83 -13.40 -4.36
N ASP A 122 -6.31 -14.12 -3.36
CA ASP A 122 -4.97 -14.77 -3.35
C ASP A 122 -3.85 -13.76 -3.72
N MET A 123 -3.91 -12.55 -3.16
CA MET A 123 -3.00 -11.45 -3.44
C MET A 123 -2.05 -11.20 -2.26
N PRO A 124 -0.77 -10.83 -2.52
CA PRO A 124 0.14 -10.43 -1.44
C PRO A 124 -0.31 -9.11 -0.79
N ILE A 125 0.13 -8.89 0.45
CA ILE A 125 -0.11 -7.64 1.18
C ILE A 125 1.17 -6.85 1.35
N VAL A 126 1.05 -5.51 1.30
CA VAL A 126 2.13 -4.56 1.60
C VAL A 126 1.73 -3.77 2.83
N ILE A 127 2.48 -3.96 3.93
CA ILE A 127 2.10 -3.48 5.25
C ILE A 127 2.89 -2.24 5.63
N HIS A 128 2.16 -1.16 5.98
CA HIS A 128 2.66 -0.01 6.71
C HIS A 128 2.63 -0.29 8.22
N SER A 129 3.75 -0.03 8.90
CA SER A 129 3.83 -0.08 10.36
C SER A 129 4.66 1.10 10.87
N ARG A 130 4.07 1.95 11.70
CA ARG A 130 4.77 3.03 12.36
C ARG A 130 4.31 3.17 13.80
N ASP A 131 5.23 2.89 14.74
CA ASP A 131 4.95 2.80 16.19
C ASP A 131 3.81 1.82 16.52
N SER A 132 3.60 0.77 15.71
CA SER A 132 2.43 -0.12 15.75
C SER A 132 2.76 -1.58 15.45
N PHE A 133 3.99 -1.99 15.71
CA PHE A 133 4.45 -3.33 15.34
C PHE A 133 3.70 -4.44 16.09
N ASP A 134 3.46 -4.23 17.39
CA ASP A 134 2.76 -5.20 18.23
C ASP A 134 1.30 -5.33 17.80
N GLU A 135 0.61 -4.22 17.51
CA GLU A 135 -0.77 -4.17 17.03
C GLU A 135 -0.92 -4.85 15.66
N ILE A 136 0.02 -4.63 14.73
CA ILE A 136 0.07 -5.34 13.44
C ILE A 136 0.17 -6.84 13.68
N PHE A 137 1.05 -7.30 14.57
CA PHE A 137 1.20 -8.72 14.87
C PHE A 137 -0.04 -9.32 15.51
N GLU A 138 -0.70 -8.61 16.43
CA GLU A 138 -1.95 -9.06 17.06
C GLU A 138 -3.04 -9.28 16.01
N VAL A 139 -3.20 -8.36 15.07
CA VAL A 139 -4.17 -8.52 13.97
C VAL A 139 -3.79 -9.71 13.08
N LEU A 140 -2.55 -9.79 12.62
CA LEU A 140 -2.10 -10.87 11.73
C LEU A 140 -2.22 -12.27 12.36
N GLN A 141 -2.05 -12.40 13.68
CA GLN A 141 -2.22 -13.67 14.38
C GLN A 141 -3.63 -14.24 14.27
N GLN A 142 -4.65 -13.39 14.12
CA GLN A 142 -6.04 -13.82 13.97
C GLN A 142 -6.28 -14.53 12.62
N PHE A 143 -5.44 -14.25 11.62
CA PHE A 143 -5.55 -14.80 10.27
C PHE A 143 -4.62 -15.99 9.98
N LYS A 144 -3.80 -16.44 10.93
CA LYS A 144 -2.84 -17.56 10.74
C LYS A 144 -3.47 -18.86 10.23
N SER A 145 -4.71 -19.14 10.59
CA SER A 145 -5.43 -20.35 10.17
C SER A 145 -6.05 -20.25 8.77
N ASN A 146 -6.13 -19.06 8.18
CA ASN A 146 -6.91 -18.75 6.99
C ASN A 146 -6.10 -18.65 5.70
N LYS A 147 -4.96 -19.37 5.57
CA LYS A 147 -4.14 -19.37 4.34
C LYS A 147 -3.44 -18.05 4.00
N LEU A 148 -3.19 -17.17 4.97
CA LEU A 148 -2.14 -16.17 4.78
C LEU A 148 -0.85 -16.95 4.49
N ARG A 149 -0.43 -16.98 3.23
CA ARG A 149 0.81 -17.66 2.85
C ARG A 149 1.95 -16.95 3.55
N GLU A 150 2.78 -17.69 4.27
CA GLU A 150 3.99 -17.17 4.93
C GLU A 150 4.92 -16.42 3.96
N GLU A 151 4.76 -16.65 2.65
CA GLU A 151 5.55 -16.09 1.56
C GLU A 151 5.15 -14.65 1.16
N PHE A 152 4.07 -14.07 1.69
CA PHE A 152 3.51 -12.79 1.23
C PHE A 152 3.74 -11.60 2.16
N PHE A 153 4.62 -11.70 3.14
CA PHE A 153 4.95 -10.58 4.02
C PHE A 153 6.06 -9.70 3.43
N THR A 154 5.71 -8.71 2.64
CA THR A 154 6.59 -7.55 2.45
C THR A 154 6.21 -6.52 3.52
N VAL A 155 6.87 -6.61 4.68
CA VAL A 155 6.80 -5.55 5.70
C VAL A 155 7.77 -4.46 5.28
N LEU A 156 7.27 -3.36 4.76
CA LEU A 156 8.05 -2.15 4.66
C LEU A 156 8.04 -1.47 6.04
N LEU A 157 9.03 -1.82 6.86
CA LEU A 157 9.32 -1.05 8.06
C LEU A 157 9.82 0.33 7.58
N ALA A 158 8.95 1.31 7.63
CA ALA A 158 9.38 2.70 7.63
C ALA A 158 10.15 2.95 8.94
N MET A 159 11.42 2.50 8.97
CA MET A 159 12.37 2.85 10.03
C MET A 159 12.77 4.31 9.85
N TRP A 160 11.87 5.23 10.17
CA TRP A 160 12.21 6.63 10.29
C TRP A 160 12.48 6.95 11.76
N ASN A 161 13.74 7.29 12.04
CA ASN A 161 14.27 7.86 13.28
C ASN A 161 14.26 7.01 14.56
N ARG A 162 15.14 6.00 14.62
CA ARG A 162 15.94 5.89 15.84
C ARG A 162 17.31 6.51 15.57
N PRO A 163 17.77 7.50 16.35
CA PRO A 163 19.15 7.91 16.29
C PRO A 163 20.01 6.69 16.64
N ILE A 164 20.93 6.33 15.75
CA ILE A 164 21.98 5.35 16.04
C ILE A 164 22.77 5.93 17.23
N ARG A 165 22.65 5.27 18.37
CA ARG A 165 23.51 5.53 19.52
C ARG A 165 24.79 4.72 19.39
#